data_9bcee1172ee874df4205573376104a2c
#
_entry.id   9bcee1172ee874df4205573376104a2c
#
_cell.length_a   1.000
_cell.length_b   1.000
_cell.length_c   1.000
_cell.angle_alpha   90.00
_cell.angle_beta   90.00
_cell.angle_gamma   90.00
#
_symmetry.space_group_name_H-M   'P 1'
#
loop_
_entity.id
_entity.type
_entity.pdbx_description
1 polymer ?
#
loop_
_entity_poly.entity_id
_entity_poly.type
_entity_poly.pdbx_seq_one_letter_code
_entity_poly.pdbx_strand_id
1 'polypeptide(L)'
;KLSFNKRILLSKYIKKNSTYALGIASVKEINKINILNASLLSMKRALAKLKIKPDVAYIDGPFAPKTNIECKTFIKGDEKIISIAAASIIAKVSRDLFMINLSKKYPKYCWHKNFGYGTKDHLKTLKKYGITKHHRKKFKPVHNILFRHTRETQ
;
A
#
# COMPACT_ATOMS: atom_id res chain seq x y z
N LYS A 1 2.29 -14.37 11.90
CA LYS A 1 1.65 -13.64 10.76
C LYS A 1 0.45 -14.45 10.26
N LEU A 2 -0.68 -13.79 9.98
CA LEU A 2 -1.88 -14.43 9.43
C LEU A 2 -1.65 -14.88 7.97
N SER A 3 -2.17 -16.07 7.60
CA SER A 3 -2.18 -16.52 6.20
C SER A 3 -3.09 -15.62 5.34
N PHE A 4 -2.92 -15.66 4.02
CA PHE A 4 -3.74 -14.88 3.08
C PHE A 4 -5.24 -15.18 3.24
N ASN A 5 -5.62 -16.47 3.32
CA ASN A 5 -7.02 -16.87 3.49
C ASN A 5 -7.63 -16.39 4.81
N LYS A 6 -6.88 -16.51 5.93
CA LYS A 6 -7.32 -15.96 7.22
C LYS A 6 -7.51 -14.45 7.16
N ARG A 7 -6.61 -13.70 6.50
CA ARG A 7 -6.78 -12.25 6.31
C ARG A 7 -8.04 -11.91 5.50
N ILE A 8 -8.35 -12.65 4.44
CA ILE A 8 -9.58 -12.43 3.65
C ILE A 8 -10.82 -12.63 4.52
N LEU A 9 -10.89 -13.72 5.28
CA LEU A 9 -12.04 -13.99 6.17
C LEU A 9 -12.19 -12.89 7.22
N LEU A 10 -11.11 -12.52 7.90
CA LEU A 10 -11.14 -11.42 8.89
C LEU A 10 -11.51 -10.09 8.24
N SER A 11 -10.99 -9.77 7.05
CA SER A 11 -11.36 -8.55 6.35
C SER A 11 -12.86 -8.48 6.02
N LYS A 12 -13.47 -9.62 5.63
CA LYS A 12 -14.91 -9.70 5.42
C LYS A 12 -15.68 -9.46 6.71
N TYR A 13 -15.27 -10.12 7.80
CA TYR A 13 -15.87 -9.96 9.12
C TYR A 13 -15.81 -8.52 9.62
N ILE A 14 -14.61 -7.90 9.58
CA ILE A 14 -14.39 -6.52 10.01
C ILE A 14 -15.28 -5.56 9.20
N LYS A 15 -15.32 -5.71 7.86
CA LYS A 15 -16.12 -4.85 6.98
C LYS A 15 -17.62 -4.97 7.24
N LYS A 16 -18.11 -6.15 7.67
CA LYS A 16 -19.51 -6.36 8.03
C LYS A 16 -19.87 -5.70 9.37
N ASN A 17 -18.92 -5.66 10.31
CA ASN A 17 -19.18 -5.27 11.71
C ASN A 17 -18.58 -3.92 12.10
N SER A 18 -18.08 -3.13 11.14
CA SER A 18 -17.51 -1.81 11.41
C SER A 18 -17.75 -0.82 10.28
N THR A 19 -17.74 0.46 10.61
CA THR A 19 -17.65 1.52 9.60
C THR A 19 -16.20 1.64 9.13
N TYR A 20 -15.98 1.49 7.83
CA TYR A 20 -14.65 1.58 7.26
C TYR A 20 -14.63 2.39 5.97
N ALA A 21 -13.46 2.91 5.62
CA ALA A 21 -13.21 3.55 4.34
C ALA A 21 -11.79 3.25 3.86
N LEU A 22 -11.59 3.33 2.54
CA LEU A 22 -10.28 3.14 1.91
C LEU A 22 -9.79 4.46 1.28
N GLY A 23 -8.61 4.89 1.69
CA GLY A 23 -7.85 5.95 1.05
C GLY A 23 -6.74 5.35 0.18
N ILE A 24 -6.58 5.89 -1.03
CA ILE A 24 -5.61 5.41 -2.01
C ILE A 24 -4.74 6.57 -2.47
N ALA A 25 -3.42 6.33 -2.54
CA ALA A 25 -2.48 7.19 -3.22
C ALA A 25 -1.93 6.46 -4.47
N SER A 26 -1.94 7.12 -5.60
CA SER A 26 -1.47 6.59 -6.87
C SER A 26 0.05 6.55 -6.96
N VAL A 27 0.59 5.76 -7.90
CA VAL A 27 2.04 5.74 -8.19
C VAL A 27 2.55 7.11 -8.63
N LYS A 28 1.74 7.90 -9.36
CA LYS A 28 2.10 9.27 -9.73
C LYS A 28 2.29 10.14 -8.49
N GLU A 29 1.39 10.05 -7.53
CA GLU A 29 1.49 10.78 -6.26
C GLU A 29 2.70 10.31 -5.43
N ILE A 30 2.93 9.00 -5.32
CA ILE A 30 4.12 8.46 -4.63
C ILE A 30 5.40 9.01 -5.25
N ASN A 31 5.49 9.06 -6.58
CA ASN A 31 6.65 9.61 -7.28
C ASN A 31 6.84 11.12 -7.03
N LYS A 32 5.73 11.87 -6.84
CA LYS A 32 5.75 13.33 -6.58
C LYS A 32 6.12 13.65 -5.14
N ILE A 33 5.42 13.04 -4.17
CA ILE A 33 5.46 13.43 -2.76
C ILE A 33 6.20 12.44 -1.84
N ASN A 34 6.81 11.39 -2.37
CA ASN A 34 7.42 10.22 -1.73
C ASN A 34 6.42 9.27 -1.05
N ILE A 35 6.94 8.12 -0.58
CA ILE A 35 6.09 7.05 -0.01
C ILE A 35 5.50 7.42 1.35
N LEU A 36 6.23 8.14 2.20
CA LEU A 36 5.75 8.58 3.51
C LEU A 36 4.56 9.52 3.35
N ASN A 37 4.73 10.61 2.59
CA ASN A 37 3.67 11.58 2.38
C ASN A 37 2.47 10.99 1.61
N ALA A 38 2.72 10.03 0.69
CA ALA A 38 1.64 9.31 0.02
C ALA A 38 0.87 8.39 0.98
N SER A 39 1.54 7.78 1.97
CA SER A 39 0.89 7.03 3.03
C SER A 39 0.00 7.94 3.89
N LEU A 40 0.52 9.07 4.34
CA LEU A 40 -0.25 10.06 5.10
C LEU A 40 -1.44 10.62 4.29
N LEU A 41 -1.25 10.86 2.99
CA LEU A 41 -2.33 11.28 2.09
C LEU A 41 -3.43 10.20 1.99
N SER A 42 -3.06 8.93 1.90
CA SER A 42 -4.06 7.84 1.87
C SER A 42 -4.80 7.71 3.21
N MET A 43 -4.14 7.89 4.35
CA MET A 43 -4.80 7.94 5.65
C MET A 43 -5.78 9.12 5.74
N LYS A 44 -5.37 10.33 5.35
CA LYS A 44 -6.24 11.51 5.27
C LYS A 44 -7.49 11.24 4.41
N ARG A 45 -7.31 10.64 3.24
CA ARG A 45 -8.42 10.28 2.34
C ARG A 45 -9.35 9.23 2.93
N ALA A 46 -8.82 8.26 3.68
CA ALA A 46 -9.63 7.27 4.37
C ALA A 46 -10.50 7.94 5.44
N LEU A 47 -9.91 8.76 6.31
CA LEU A 47 -10.63 9.51 7.34
C LEU A 47 -11.73 10.40 6.74
N ALA A 48 -11.42 11.12 5.66
CA ALA A 48 -12.40 11.99 4.99
C ALA A 48 -13.58 11.24 4.36
N LYS A 49 -13.40 9.96 4.00
CA LYS A 49 -14.44 9.10 3.40
C LYS A 49 -15.29 8.32 4.42
N LEU A 50 -14.94 8.36 5.69
CA LEU A 50 -15.76 7.71 6.73
C LEU A 50 -17.13 8.37 6.78
N LYS A 51 -18.19 7.55 6.80
CA LYS A 51 -19.57 8.02 6.94
C LYS A 51 -19.82 8.66 8.31
N ILE A 52 -19.23 8.07 9.35
CA ILE A 52 -19.24 8.57 10.71
C ILE A 52 -17.83 9.06 11.00
N LYS A 53 -17.69 10.35 11.34
CA LYS A 53 -16.38 10.92 11.71
C LYS A 53 -16.01 10.49 13.12
N PRO A 54 -14.81 9.96 13.33
CA PRO A 54 -14.33 9.63 14.67
C PRO A 54 -13.87 10.89 15.40
N ASP A 55 -13.96 10.88 16.72
CA ASP A 55 -13.38 11.93 17.59
C ASP A 55 -11.85 11.86 17.58
N VAL A 56 -11.30 10.62 17.54
CA VAL A 56 -9.87 10.37 17.54
C VAL A 56 -9.50 9.29 16.52
N ALA A 57 -8.37 9.47 15.84
CA ALA A 57 -7.78 8.48 14.94
C ALA A 57 -6.49 7.93 15.52
N TYR A 58 -6.39 6.62 15.69
CA TYR A 58 -5.18 5.93 16.09
C TYR A 58 -4.37 5.51 14.86
N ILE A 59 -3.11 5.95 14.83
CA ILE A 59 -2.23 5.82 13.65
C ILE A 59 -1.06 4.91 13.99
N ASP A 60 -0.78 3.93 13.13
CA ASP A 60 0.43 3.12 13.21
C ASP A 60 1.64 3.91 12.70
N GLY A 61 2.72 3.91 13.49
CA GLY A 61 3.95 4.62 13.17
C GLY A 61 4.05 6.00 13.82
N PRO A 62 5.15 6.74 13.58
CA PRO A 62 5.48 7.98 14.27
C PRO A 62 4.83 9.24 13.66
N PHE A 63 4.17 9.14 12.50
CA PHE A 63 3.65 10.29 11.76
C PHE A 63 2.15 10.21 11.54
N ALA A 64 1.46 11.32 11.77
CA ALA A 64 0.02 11.46 11.56
C ALA A 64 -0.30 12.31 10.32
N PRO A 65 -1.43 12.05 9.63
CA PRO A 65 -1.90 12.91 8.55
C PRO A 65 -2.41 14.26 9.09
N LYS A 66 -2.22 15.32 8.30
CA LYS A 66 -2.84 16.63 8.61
C LYS A 66 -4.34 16.57 8.34
N THR A 67 -5.14 16.61 9.39
CA THR A 67 -6.61 16.51 9.39
C THR A 67 -7.18 17.28 10.58
N ASN A 68 -8.48 17.54 10.57
CA ASN A 68 -9.20 18.17 11.70
C ASN A 68 -9.61 17.18 12.79
N ILE A 69 -9.26 15.89 12.64
CA ILE A 69 -9.53 14.85 13.62
C ILE A 69 -8.28 14.70 14.49
N GLU A 70 -8.43 14.61 15.80
CA GLU A 70 -7.32 14.33 16.70
C GLU A 70 -6.64 13.01 16.30
N CYS A 71 -5.31 13.02 16.16
CA CYS A 71 -4.55 11.83 15.80
C CYS A 71 -3.56 11.45 16.89
N LYS A 72 -3.61 10.19 17.34
CA LYS A 72 -2.64 9.61 18.29
C LYS A 72 -1.80 8.55 17.58
N THR A 73 -0.48 8.70 17.64
CA THR A 73 0.47 7.82 16.96
C THR A 73 1.00 6.74 17.89
N PHE A 74 1.16 5.53 17.37
CA PHE A 74 1.62 4.37 18.12
C PHE A 74 2.65 3.59 17.31
N ILE A 75 3.84 3.38 17.88
CA ILE A 75 4.85 2.50 17.27
C ILE A 75 4.41 1.05 17.43
N LYS A 76 4.34 0.31 16.33
CA LYS A 76 3.78 -1.05 16.24
C LYS A 76 2.36 -1.10 16.82
N GLY A 77 1.55 -0.14 16.41
CA GLY A 77 0.17 0.00 16.89
C GLY A 77 -0.71 -1.18 16.50
N ASP A 78 -0.43 -1.83 15.38
CA ASP A 78 -1.11 -3.03 14.91
C ASP A 78 -0.93 -4.26 15.83
N GLU A 79 0.10 -4.28 16.68
CA GLU A 79 0.32 -5.30 17.70
C GLU A 79 -0.38 -4.98 19.04
N LYS A 80 -0.80 -3.72 19.24
CA LYS A 80 -1.28 -3.20 20.53
C LYS A 80 -2.73 -2.75 20.53
N ILE A 81 -3.23 -2.30 19.39
CA ILE A 81 -4.54 -1.63 19.28
C ILE A 81 -5.39 -2.31 18.21
N ILE A 82 -6.54 -2.85 18.63
CA ILE A 82 -7.43 -3.64 17.78
C ILE A 82 -7.90 -2.85 16.54
N SER A 83 -8.23 -1.58 16.68
CA SER A 83 -8.68 -0.76 15.55
C SER A 83 -7.57 -0.55 14.50
N ILE A 84 -6.32 -0.38 14.92
CA ILE A 84 -5.16 -0.32 14.01
C ILE A 84 -4.94 -1.67 13.33
N ALA A 85 -4.97 -2.78 14.10
CA ALA A 85 -4.86 -4.12 13.55
C ALA A 85 -5.96 -4.41 12.50
N ALA A 86 -7.21 -4.06 12.79
CA ALA A 86 -8.33 -4.21 11.88
C ALA A 86 -8.14 -3.38 10.59
N ALA A 87 -7.73 -2.13 10.72
CA ALA A 87 -7.44 -1.26 9.57
C ALA A 87 -6.30 -1.82 8.72
N SER A 88 -5.24 -2.34 9.34
CA SER A 88 -4.09 -2.94 8.64
C SER A 88 -4.52 -4.17 7.82
N ILE A 89 -5.41 -5.01 8.36
CA ILE A 89 -5.96 -6.19 7.65
C ILE A 89 -6.78 -5.75 6.44
N ILE A 90 -7.68 -4.77 6.58
CA ILE A 90 -8.48 -4.24 5.45
C ILE A 90 -7.57 -3.65 4.37
N ALA A 91 -6.61 -2.82 4.76
CA ALA A 91 -5.67 -2.19 3.83
C ALA A 91 -4.84 -3.24 3.08
N LYS A 92 -4.28 -4.21 3.79
CA LYS A 92 -3.46 -5.28 3.22
C LYS A 92 -4.24 -6.15 2.25
N VAL A 93 -5.44 -6.60 2.61
CA VAL A 93 -6.29 -7.42 1.74
C VAL A 93 -6.70 -6.64 0.49
N SER A 94 -7.11 -5.37 0.66
CA SER A 94 -7.50 -4.52 -0.48
C SER A 94 -6.34 -4.32 -1.44
N ARG A 95 -5.13 -4.12 -0.92
CA ARG A 95 -3.91 -3.99 -1.73
C ARG A 95 -3.56 -5.29 -2.45
N ASP A 96 -3.62 -6.43 -1.76
CA ASP A 96 -3.29 -7.72 -2.35
C ASP A 96 -4.27 -8.08 -3.48
N LEU A 97 -5.57 -7.89 -3.29
CA LEU A 97 -6.59 -8.09 -4.32
C LEU A 97 -6.41 -7.15 -5.53
N PHE A 98 -6.05 -5.88 -5.30
CA PHE A 98 -5.70 -4.95 -6.37
C PHE A 98 -4.53 -5.48 -7.21
N MET A 99 -3.47 -5.99 -6.57
CA MET A 99 -2.30 -6.54 -7.27
C MET A 99 -2.62 -7.83 -8.03
N ILE A 100 -3.47 -8.70 -7.48
CA ILE A 100 -3.98 -9.89 -8.19
C ILE A 100 -4.74 -9.48 -9.46
N ASN A 101 -5.64 -8.50 -9.37
CA ASN A 101 -6.37 -8.03 -10.54
C ASN A 101 -5.45 -7.36 -11.58
N LEU A 102 -4.46 -6.60 -11.12
CA LEU A 102 -3.47 -6.00 -11.99
C LEU A 102 -2.59 -7.04 -12.69
N SER A 103 -2.30 -8.15 -12.03
CA SER A 103 -1.54 -9.28 -12.59
C SER A 103 -2.21 -9.88 -13.84
N LYS A 104 -3.54 -9.85 -13.94
CA LYS A 104 -4.27 -10.31 -15.14
C LYS A 104 -3.93 -9.48 -16.37
N LYS A 105 -3.70 -8.16 -16.19
CA LYS A 105 -3.32 -7.24 -17.27
C LYS A 105 -1.82 -7.26 -17.58
N TYR A 106 -1.01 -7.69 -16.60
CA TYR A 106 0.46 -7.72 -16.68
C TYR A 106 0.99 -9.08 -16.22
N PRO A 107 0.67 -10.20 -16.89
CA PRO A 107 0.96 -11.57 -16.42
C PRO A 107 2.46 -11.83 -16.24
N LYS A 108 3.31 -11.20 -17.04
CA LYS A 108 4.78 -11.35 -17.00
C LYS A 108 5.39 -11.00 -15.63
N TYR A 109 4.76 -10.09 -14.85
CA TYR A 109 5.30 -9.60 -13.57
C TYR A 109 4.89 -10.46 -12.37
N CYS A 110 4.04 -11.47 -12.55
CA CYS A 110 3.59 -12.40 -11.51
C CYS A 110 3.10 -11.71 -10.22
N TRP A 111 2.45 -10.54 -10.35
CA TRP A 111 2.00 -9.76 -9.19
C TRP A 111 0.95 -10.48 -8.32
N HIS A 112 0.32 -11.52 -8.82
CA HIS A 112 -0.54 -12.41 -8.03
C HIS A 112 0.25 -13.23 -6.97
N LYS A 113 1.56 -13.42 -7.17
CA LYS A 113 2.45 -14.12 -6.22
C LYS A 113 3.26 -13.14 -5.37
N ASN A 114 3.86 -12.14 -5.99
CA ASN A 114 4.79 -11.22 -5.32
C ASN A 114 4.16 -9.93 -4.83
N PHE A 115 2.90 -9.62 -5.17
CA PHE A 115 2.14 -8.42 -4.79
C PHE A 115 2.88 -7.09 -5.03
N GLY A 116 3.83 -7.08 -5.97
CA GLY A 116 4.68 -5.94 -6.28
C GLY A 116 5.89 -5.76 -5.34
N TYR A 117 6.16 -6.72 -4.46
CA TYR A 117 7.39 -6.72 -3.66
C TYR A 117 8.61 -7.10 -4.53
N GLY A 118 9.80 -6.61 -4.13
CA GLY A 118 11.06 -6.83 -4.84
C GLY A 118 11.66 -8.22 -4.62
N THR A 119 10.89 -9.28 -4.88
CA THR A 119 11.39 -10.65 -4.86
C THR A 119 12.41 -10.87 -5.98
N LYS A 120 13.28 -11.88 -5.84
CA LYS A 120 14.27 -12.24 -6.87
C LYS A 120 13.64 -12.39 -8.27
N ASP A 121 12.48 -13.04 -8.35
CA ASP A 121 11.77 -13.27 -9.62
C ASP A 121 11.19 -11.97 -10.19
N HIS A 122 10.63 -11.09 -9.34
CA HIS A 122 10.15 -9.79 -9.79
C HIS A 122 11.29 -8.92 -10.32
N LEU A 123 12.45 -8.92 -9.65
CA LEU A 123 13.63 -8.19 -10.12
C LEU A 123 14.19 -8.73 -11.44
N LYS A 124 14.22 -10.07 -11.64
CA LYS A 124 14.56 -10.68 -12.93
C LYS A 124 13.59 -10.25 -14.03
N THR A 125 12.30 -10.24 -13.72
CA THR A 125 11.26 -9.82 -14.66
C THR A 125 11.39 -8.35 -15.04
N LEU A 126 11.68 -7.47 -14.08
CA LEU A 126 11.93 -6.06 -14.33
C LEU A 126 13.14 -5.85 -15.26
N LYS A 127 14.22 -6.61 -15.08
CA LYS A 127 15.38 -6.55 -15.97
C LYS A 127 15.03 -7.02 -17.39
N LYS A 128 14.19 -8.05 -17.54
CA LYS A 128 13.85 -8.66 -18.83
C LYS A 128 12.81 -7.84 -19.62
N TYR A 129 11.79 -7.30 -18.95
CA TYR A 129 10.62 -6.69 -19.60
C TYR A 129 10.48 -5.19 -19.31
N GLY A 130 11.42 -4.60 -18.56
CA GLY A 130 11.39 -3.19 -18.20
C GLY A 130 10.36 -2.87 -17.12
N ILE A 131 10.05 -1.59 -16.97
CA ILE A 131 9.09 -1.09 -16.01
C ILE A 131 7.75 -0.78 -16.66
N THR A 132 6.69 -0.74 -15.86
CA THR A 132 5.36 -0.26 -16.26
C THR A 132 5.01 1.03 -15.52
N LYS A 133 3.91 1.69 -15.88
CA LYS A 133 3.35 2.85 -15.17
C LYS A 133 2.98 2.57 -13.70
N HIS A 134 2.93 1.30 -13.30
CA HIS A 134 2.61 0.86 -11.95
C HIS A 134 3.83 0.69 -11.04
N HIS A 135 5.05 0.86 -11.58
CA HIS A 135 6.29 0.80 -10.81
C HIS A 135 6.66 2.18 -10.26
N ARG A 136 7.07 2.22 -9.00
CA ARG A 136 7.55 3.44 -8.33
C ARG A 136 8.95 3.78 -8.83
N LYS A 137 9.10 4.85 -9.60
CA LYS A 137 10.39 5.25 -10.23
C LYS A 137 11.52 5.49 -9.21
N LYS A 138 11.18 6.03 -8.03
CA LYS A 138 12.14 6.30 -6.94
C LYS A 138 12.44 5.07 -6.07
N PHE A 139 11.84 3.91 -6.33
CA PHE A 139 12.20 2.68 -5.64
C PHE A 139 13.53 2.16 -6.19
N LYS A 140 14.55 2.01 -5.31
CA LYS A 140 15.95 1.74 -5.72
C LYS A 140 16.13 0.70 -6.83
N PRO A 141 15.50 -0.50 -6.80
CA PRO A 141 15.62 -1.47 -7.89
C PRO A 141 15.06 -0.96 -9.23
N VAL A 142 13.96 -0.20 -9.21
CA VAL A 142 13.34 0.38 -10.41
C VAL A 142 14.19 1.53 -10.94
N HIS A 143 14.65 2.39 -10.06
CA HIS A 143 15.55 3.50 -10.37
C HIS A 143 16.83 2.99 -11.05
N ASN A 144 17.47 1.95 -10.51
CA ASN A 144 18.68 1.39 -11.08
C ASN A 144 18.49 0.83 -12.51
N ILE A 145 17.30 0.31 -12.82
CA ILE A 145 16.99 -0.17 -14.17
C ILE A 145 16.80 1.00 -15.13
N LEU A 146 16.12 2.06 -14.71
CA LEU A 146 15.91 3.25 -15.52
C LEU A 146 17.23 3.94 -15.91
N PHE A 147 18.19 4.01 -14.98
CA PHE A 147 19.46 4.71 -15.20
C PHE A 147 20.58 3.83 -15.77
N ARG A 148 20.45 2.52 -15.85
CA ARG A 148 21.38 1.66 -16.60
C ARG A 148 21.21 1.81 -18.11
N HIS A 149 19.97 1.90 -18.61
CA HIS A 149 19.72 2.11 -20.04
C HIS A 149 20.23 3.45 -20.57
N THR A 150 20.36 4.48 -19.72
CA THR A 150 20.91 5.78 -20.14
C THR A 150 22.44 5.79 -20.26
N ARG A 151 23.15 4.80 -19.69
CA ARG A 151 24.64 4.69 -19.77
C ARG A 151 25.12 3.77 -20.91
N GLU A 152 24.24 2.95 -21.48
CA GLU A 152 24.58 2.04 -22.58
C GLU A 152 24.27 2.67 -23.97
N THR A 153 23.75 3.91 -23.98
CA THR A 153 23.41 4.67 -25.20
C THR A 153 24.28 5.93 -25.37
N GLN A 154 25.38 6.04 -24.65
CA GLN A 154 26.47 7.01 -24.85
C GLN A 154 27.78 6.27 -25.14
#